data_1c67b6fd0a687f88344aac8391bf5e45
#
_entry.id   1c67b6fd0a687f88344aac8391bf5e45
#
_cell.length_a   1.000
_cell.length_b   1.000
_cell.length_c   1.000
_cell.angle_alpha   90.00
_cell.angle_beta   90.00
_cell.angle_gamma   90.00
#
_symmetry.space_group_name_H-M   'P 1'
#
loop_
_entity.id
_entity.type
_entity.pdbx_description
1 polymer ?
#
loop_
_entity_poly.entity_id
_entity_poly.type
_entity_poly.pdbx_seq_one_letter_code
_entity_poly.pdbx_strand_id
1 'polypeptide(L)'
;MALFIYSSSFATIRRVGFFGTPLPNVDYYTFATAYTAAVAGDTILMFPNTQLTGTLTKKLTIIGPGNWLDPTTIPKGNANEQANPIEATASSVVLNPGSDGTVIMGFYGGTFYIAANNITINRNRNILVYLSYNPAGNIALNTSNLQLNGNYLLEIVADYTNGSAITNLTISNNFMNQFALSTLNTYSGNISNNIWAYDNESPTTTNGGSTTFSTNAGIDFGNGVFLFQNNIIISYTGAVVSSNYNYFAFANDGNVVFNYNLISQSSNLSNITTNGTGNVVVPVANIPAVFAAFPLIASSTPDARYQLGASSAALTVGAGSTAIGMFAGSTPYKLSTVPTIPSIYSLSCPQGNNPSGSTIQINVSTRGNN
;
A
#
# COMPACT_ATOMS: atom_id res chain seq x y z
N MET A 1 32.42 -4.01 41.78
CA MET A 1 32.49 -3.13 40.60
C MET A 1 32.02 -3.94 39.43
N ALA A 2 30.75 -3.77 38.99
CA ALA A 2 30.20 -4.49 37.85
C ALA A 2 30.55 -3.70 36.57
N LEU A 3 31.30 -4.31 35.69
CA LEU A 3 31.65 -3.74 34.39
C LEU A 3 30.45 -3.96 33.43
N PHE A 4 29.64 -2.94 33.20
CA PHE A 4 28.60 -2.96 32.14
C PHE A 4 29.33 -2.77 30.80
N ILE A 5 29.48 -3.86 30.06
CA ILE A 5 29.89 -3.79 28.66
C ILE A 5 28.65 -3.44 27.86
N TYR A 6 28.54 -2.18 27.45
CA TYR A 6 27.56 -1.77 26.44
C TYR A 6 28.07 -2.29 25.07
N SER A 7 27.52 -3.39 24.61
CA SER A 7 27.66 -3.74 23.21
C SER A 7 26.68 -2.84 22.42
N SER A 8 27.20 -1.88 21.69
CA SER A 8 26.41 -1.14 20.71
C SER A 8 26.01 -2.11 19.60
N SER A 9 24.78 -2.59 19.63
CA SER A 9 24.21 -3.36 18.54
C SER A 9 23.88 -2.38 17.41
N PHE A 10 24.68 -2.36 16.36
CA PHE A 10 24.34 -1.64 15.14
C PHE A 10 23.30 -2.45 14.37
N ALA A 11 22.29 -1.75 13.82
CA ALA A 11 21.33 -2.36 12.91
C ALA A 11 22.08 -2.99 11.72
N THR A 12 21.83 -4.26 11.46
CA THR A 12 22.50 -5.02 10.39
C THR A 12 21.56 -5.16 9.21
N ILE A 13 22.09 -5.06 7.99
CA ILE A 13 21.34 -5.39 6.76
C ILE A 13 21.55 -6.86 6.48
N ARG A 14 20.44 -7.61 6.36
CA ARG A 14 20.41 -9.03 6.02
C ARG A 14 19.75 -9.21 4.66
N ARG A 15 20.46 -9.78 3.71
CA ARG A 15 20.00 -9.93 2.33
C ARG A 15 19.44 -11.32 2.13
N VAL A 16 18.19 -11.39 1.63
CA VAL A 16 17.49 -12.63 1.33
C VAL A 16 17.28 -12.73 -0.16
N GLY A 17 17.74 -13.82 -0.77
CA GLY A 17 17.56 -14.07 -2.19
C GLY A 17 17.59 -15.55 -2.53
N PHE A 18 16.79 -15.94 -3.53
CA PHE A 18 16.73 -17.30 -4.03
C PHE A 18 16.79 -17.31 -5.57
N PHE A 19 17.87 -17.83 -6.12
CA PHE A 19 18.06 -17.92 -7.56
C PHE A 19 18.49 -19.32 -8.03
N GLY A 20 18.19 -20.37 -7.24
CA GLY A 20 18.57 -21.75 -7.59
C GLY A 20 20.07 -22.06 -7.56
N THR A 21 20.91 -21.04 -7.55
CA THR A 21 22.36 -21.10 -7.34
C THR A 21 22.77 -20.04 -6.31
N PRO A 22 23.80 -20.28 -5.48
CA PRO A 22 24.26 -19.29 -4.53
C PRO A 22 24.67 -18.01 -5.25
N LEU A 23 23.93 -16.91 -5.02
CA LEU A 23 24.37 -15.61 -5.47
C LEU A 23 25.49 -15.10 -4.56
N PRO A 24 26.56 -14.57 -5.11
CA PRO A 24 27.47 -13.76 -4.32
C PRO A 24 26.68 -12.56 -3.77
N ASN A 25 26.76 -12.26 -2.49
CA ASN A 25 26.10 -11.15 -1.79
C ASN A 25 24.68 -11.41 -1.24
N VAL A 26 24.23 -12.66 -1.13
CA VAL A 26 23.05 -13.04 -0.33
C VAL A 26 23.50 -13.65 0.98
N ASP A 27 22.92 -13.20 2.07
CA ASP A 27 23.25 -13.73 3.39
C ASP A 27 22.39 -14.95 3.73
N TYR A 28 21.15 -14.98 3.20
CA TYR A 28 20.14 -16.00 3.51
C TYR A 28 19.31 -16.38 2.27
N TYR A 29 18.87 -17.63 2.20
CA TYR A 29 18.01 -18.13 1.11
C TYR A 29 16.53 -17.99 1.38
N THR A 30 16.11 -17.81 2.62
CA THR A 30 14.71 -17.69 3.01
C THR A 30 14.53 -16.58 4.03
N PHE A 31 13.33 -16.00 4.06
CA PHE A 31 12.97 -15.05 5.11
C PHE A 31 13.10 -15.67 6.50
N ALA A 32 12.66 -16.92 6.69
CA ALA A 32 12.68 -17.59 7.99
C ALA A 32 14.10 -17.69 8.57
N THR A 33 15.10 -18.03 7.76
CA THR A 33 16.51 -18.10 8.21
C THR A 33 17.09 -16.74 8.53
N ALA A 34 16.77 -15.71 7.72
CA ALA A 34 17.15 -14.33 7.98
C ALA A 34 16.50 -13.81 9.28
N TYR A 35 15.20 -14.08 9.46
CA TYR A 35 14.44 -13.69 10.65
C TYR A 35 15.00 -14.33 11.92
N THR A 36 15.35 -15.62 11.87
CA THR A 36 15.98 -16.31 13.02
C THR A 36 17.28 -15.63 13.45
N ALA A 37 18.11 -15.27 12.49
CA ALA A 37 19.39 -14.60 12.74
C ALA A 37 19.26 -13.10 13.09
N ALA A 38 18.12 -12.47 12.76
CA ALA A 38 17.90 -11.05 12.98
C ALA A 38 17.72 -10.70 14.46
N VAL A 39 18.18 -9.53 14.83
CA VAL A 39 17.88 -8.89 16.12
C VAL A 39 16.97 -7.67 15.91
N ALA A 40 16.35 -7.20 16.98
CA ALA A 40 15.49 -6.03 16.91
C ALA A 40 16.27 -4.80 16.38
N GLY A 41 15.70 -4.11 15.40
CA GLY A 41 16.31 -2.98 14.71
C GLY A 41 17.02 -3.34 13.39
N ASP A 42 17.21 -4.62 13.08
CA ASP A 42 17.80 -5.04 11.81
C ASP A 42 16.90 -4.70 10.61
N THR A 43 17.53 -4.57 9.45
CA THR A 43 16.87 -4.48 8.15
C THR A 43 17.00 -5.80 7.40
N ILE A 44 15.87 -6.35 6.93
CA ILE A 44 15.85 -7.50 6.02
C ILE A 44 15.53 -6.99 4.62
N LEU A 45 16.50 -7.08 3.73
CA LEU A 45 16.34 -6.73 2.32
C LEU A 45 15.99 -7.98 1.52
N MET A 46 14.76 -8.04 1.02
CA MET A 46 14.23 -9.14 0.23
C MET A 46 14.49 -8.89 -1.25
N PHE A 47 15.20 -9.78 -1.90
CA PHE A 47 15.47 -9.69 -3.33
C PHE A 47 14.29 -10.21 -4.15
N PRO A 48 14.26 -9.93 -5.47
CA PRO A 48 13.26 -10.48 -6.37
C PRO A 48 13.05 -11.98 -6.22
N ASN A 49 11.81 -12.45 -6.47
CA ASN A 49 11.42 -13.85 -6.37
C ASN A 49 11.58 -14.47 -4.96
N THR A 50 11.47 -13.65 -3.92
CA THR A 50 11.45 -14.10 -2.52
C THR A 50 10.07 -13.92 -1.92
N GLN A 51 9.80 -14.62 -0.81
CA GLN A 51 8.51 -14.56 -0.12
C GLN A 51 8.67 -14.16 1.34
N LEU A 52 7.92 -13.13 1.75
CA LEU A 52 7.73 -12.75 3.16
C LEU A 52 6.55 -13.52 3.75
N THR A 53 6.78 -14.28 4.80
CA THR A 53 5.72 -15.03 5.51
C THR A 53 6.14 -15.36 6.94
N GLY A 54 5.16 -15.50 7.83
CA GLY A 54 5.36 -15.97 9.21
C GLY A 54 5.02 -14.96 10.28
N THR A 55 5.35 -15.31 11.52
CA THR A 55 5.04 -14.51 12.71
C THR A 55 6.25 -13.69 13.16
N LEU A 56 6.05 -12.40 13.30
CA LEU A 56 7.06 -11.42 13.74
C LEU A 56 6.82 -11.06 15.21
N THR A 57 7.89 -11.16 16.00
CA THR A 57 7.94 -10.75 17.42
C THR A 57 9.16 -9.87 17.70
N LYS A 58 9.78 -9.33 16.65
CA LYS A 58 10.94 -8.44 16.72
C LYS A 58 10.68 -7.21 15.86
N LYS A 59 11.06 -6.04 16.32
CA LYS A 59 11.06 -4.81 15.51
C LYS A 59 12.04 -4.95 14.35
N LEU A 60 11.58 -4.87 13.12
CA LEU A 60 12.39 -4.98 11.91
C LEU A 60 11.98 -3.94 10.86
N THR A 61 12.89 -3.64 9.94
CA THR A 61 12.57 -2.99 8.68
C THR A 61 12.69 -4.03 7.56
N ILE A 62 11.60 -4.31 6.85
CA ILE A 62 11.57 -5.36 5.82
C ILE A 62 11.24 -4.71 4.48
N ILE A 63 12.13 -4.85 3.51
CA ILE A 63 12.10 -4.12 2.26
C ILE A 63 12.15 -5.10 1.08
N GLY A 64 11.10 -5.07 0.25
CA GLY A 64 11.05 -5.73 -1.05
C GLY A 64 11.48 -4.79 -2.19
N PRO A 65 11.47 -5.24 -3.45
CA PRO A 65 11.92 -4.47 -4.60
C PRO A 65 10.92 -3.43 -5.12
N GLY A 66 9.65 -3.53 -4.79
CA GLY A 66 8.54 -2.80 -5.41
C GLY A 66 7.76 -3.67 -6.38
N ASN A 67 6.81 -3.05 -7.11
CA ASN A 67 5.86 -3.75 -7.96
C ASN A 67 5.79 -3.14 -9.36
N TRP A 68 5.23 -3.87 -10.35
CA TRP A 68 5.14 -3.46 -11.76
C TRP A 68 6.49 -2.97 -12.31
N LEU A 69 7.52 -3.74 -12.08
CA LEU A 69 8.89 -3.40 -12.45
C LEU A 69 9.22 -3.75 -13.91
N ASP A 70 8.41 -4.60 -14.54
CA ASP A 70 8.61 -5.03 -15.94
C ASP A 70 7.76 -4.19 -16.90
N PRO A 71 8.37 -3.30 -17.69
CA PRO A 71 7.64 -2.50 -18.65
C PRO A 71 7.21 -3.27 -19.91
N THR A 72 7.59 -4.54 -20.05
CA THR A 72 7.35 -5.35 -21.26
C THR A 72 6.16 -6.28 -21.13
N THR A 73 5.78 -6.65 -19.92
CA THR A 73 4.65 -7.56 -19.62
C THR A 73 3.32 -6.81 -19.50
N ILE A 74 2.21 -7.55 -19.55
CA ILE A 74 0.86 -7.00 -19.31
C ILE A 74 0.35 -7.55 -17.97
N PRO A 75 -0.08 -6.67 -17.01
CA PRO A 75 -0.07 -5.22 -17.09
C PRO A 75 1.34 -4.65 -17.11
N LYS A 76 1.56 -3.63 -17.96
CA LYS A 76 2.87 -3.01 -18.08
C LYS A 76 3.32 -2.39 -16.78
N GLY A 77 4.56 -2.66 -16.39
CA GLY A 77 5.23 -1.96 -15.34
C GLY A 77 5.69 -0.55 -15.76
N ASN A 78 6.08 0.25 -14.78
CA ASN A 78 6.68 1.56 -15.05
C ASN A 78 8.12 1.39 -15.52
N ALA A 79 8.50 2.14 -16.55
CA ALA A 79 9.85 2.08 -17.07
C ALA A 79 10.86 2.73 -16.11
N ASN A 80 12.08 2.18 -16.08
CA ASN A 80 13.20 2.73 -15.32
C ASN A 80 13.00 2.79 -13.80
N GLU A 81 12.21 1.87 -13.25
CA GLU A 81 12.04 1.77 -11.79
C GLU A 81 13.14 0.92 -11.16
N GLN A 82 13.38 -0.28 -11.70
CA GLN A 82 14.45 -1.19 -11.29
C GLN A 82 15.01 -1.95 -12.50
N ALA A 83 16.31 -2.28 -12.47
CA ALA A 83 16.94 -3.07 -13.52
C ALA A 83 16.49 -4.55 -13.50
N ASN A 84 16.09 -5.08 -12.34
CA ASN A 84 15.49 -6.41 -12.25
C ASN A 84 13.96 -6.27 -12.17
N PRO A 85 13.21 -6.83 -13.14
CA PRO A 85 11.77 -6.65 -13.24
C PRO A 85 10.93 -7.54 -12.31
N ILE A 86 11.56 -8.45 -11.55
CA ILE A 86 10.84 -9.45 -10.76
C ILE A 86 10.48 -8.88 -9.37
N GLU A 87 9.24 -9.09 -8.95
CA GLU A 87 8.71 -8.68 -7.65
C GLU A 87 9.08 -9.67 -6.54
N ALA A 88 8.97 -9.24 -5.28
CA ALA A 88 8.90 -10.12 -4.12
C ALA A 88 7.45 -10.20 -3.63
N THR A 89 7.05 -11.35 -3.11
CA THR A 89 5.68 -11.57 -2.63
C THR A 89 5.59 -11.55 -1.11
N ALA A 90 4.42 -11.22 -0.60
CA ALA A 90 4.04 -11.54 0.77
C ALA A 90 2.94 -12.62 0.76
N SER A 91 2.78 -13.31 1.88
CA SER A 91 1.70 -14.28 2.08
C SER A 91 0.97 -13.96 3.39
N SER A 92 1.03 -14.81 4.41
CA SER A 92 0.47 -14.54 5.73
C SER A 92 1.57 -14.01 6.66
N VAL A 93 1.41 -12.76 7.11
CA VAL A 93 2.37 -12.09 8.00
C VAL A 93 1.66 -11.66 9.26
N VAL A 94 2.06 -12.18 10.40
CA VAL A 94 1.48 -11.86 11.70
C VAL A 94 2.43 -10.99 12.50
N LEU A 95 2.01 -9.77 12.85
CA LEU A 95 2.78 -8.83 13.65
C LEU A 95 2.30 -8.88 15.11
N ASN A 96 2.94 -9.70 15.91
CA ASN A 96 2.61 -9.89 17.33
C ASN A 96 3.34 -8.88 18.23
N PRO A 97 2.92 -8.73 19.49
CA PRO A 97 3.66 -7.97 20.50
C PRO A 97 5.15 -8.32 20.51
N GLY A 98 5.99 -7.29 20.56
CA GLY A 98 7.44 -7.38 20.35
C GLY A 98 7.91 -7.01 18.94
N SER A 99 7.00 -7.00 17.95
CA SER A 99 7.27 -6.43 16.63
C SER A 99 6.95 -4.93 16.53
N ASP A 100 6.67 -4.28 17.63
CA ASP A 100 6.32 -2.86 17.70
C ASP A 100 7.35 -1.99 16.97
N GLY A 101 6.89 -1.10 16.11
CA GLY A 101 7.74 -0.25 15.29
C GLY A 101 8.30 -0.92 14.03
N THR A 102 7.76 -2.06 13.64
CA THR A 102 8.13 -2.72 12.35
C THR A 102 7.63 -1.92 11.15
N VAL A 103 8.46 -1.89 10.11
CA VAL A 103 8.16 -1.28 8.81
C VAL A 103 8.24 -2.33 7.72
N ILE A 104 7.21 -2.43 6.87
CA ILE A 104 7.16 -3.37 5.74
C ILE A 104 6.81 -2.62 4.47
N MET A 105 7.63 -2.78 3.40
CA MET A 105 7.41 -2.10 2.13
C MET A 105 7.89 -2.89 0.91
N GLY A 106 7.25 -2.64 -0.25
CA GLY A 106 7.72 -3.10 -1.56
C GLY A 106 7.33 -4.53 -1.93
N PHE A 107 6.23 -5.07 -1.38
CA PHE A 107 5.75 -6.44 -1.64
C PHE A 107 4.46 -6.47 -2.44
N TYR A 108 4.28 -7.56 -3.17
CA TYR A 108 3.03 -7.93 -3.83
C TYR A 108 2.28 -9.00 -3.02
N GLY A 109 0.98 -8.78 -2.86
CA GLY A 109 0.06 -9.73 -2.22
C GLY A 109 0.22 -9.83 -0.70
N GLY A 110 -0.56 -10.71 -0.13
CA GLY A 110 -0.47 -11.12 1.26
C GLY A 110 -1.50 -10.51 2.21
N THR A 111 -1.65 -11.21 3.31
CA THR A 111 -2.49 -10.79 4.43
C THR A 111 -1.62 -10.44 5.63
N PHE A 112 -1.82 -9.25 6.15
CA PHE A 112 -1.11 -8.73 7.32
C PHE A 112 -2.05 -8.67 8.51
N TYR A 113 -1.75 -9.44 9.54
CA TYR A 113 -2.49 -9.47 10.80
C TYR A 113 -1.74 -8.61 11.83
N ILE A 114 -2.34 -7.50 12.24
CA ILE A 114 -1.66 -6.52 13.10
C ILE A 114 -2.14 -6.65 14.54
N ALA A 115 -1.25 -7.09 15.41
CA ALA A 115 -1.46 -7.23 16.85
C ALA A 115 -0.36 -6.49 17.65
N ALA A 116 0.32 -5.52 17.05
CA ALA A 116 1.39 -4.73 17.63
C ALA A 116 1.21 -3.23 17.34
N ASN A 117 1.94 -2.38 18.07
CA ASN A 117 1.85 -0.93 17.95
C ASN A 117 2.91 -0.33 17.02
N ASN A 118 2.70 0.90 16.59
CA ASN A 118 3.67 1.67 15.80
C ASN A 118 4.06 0.97 14.49
N ILE A 119 3.16 0.19 13.90
CA ILE A 119 3.40 -0.55 12.66
C ILE A 119 3.23 0.37 11.46
N THR A 120 4.15 0.26 10.51
CA THR A 120 4.09 0.94 9.22
C THR A 120 4.08 -0.08 8.09
N ILE A 121 2.99 -0.08 7.31
CA ILE A 121 2.86 -0.86 6.08
C ILE A 121 2.69 0.11 4.93
N ASN A 122 3.72 0.24 4.10
CA ASN A 122 3.71 1.22 3.04
C ASN A 122 4.26 0.67 1.72
N ARG A 123 3.82 1.27 0.61
CA ARG A 123 4.32 0.95 -0.73
C ARG A 123 4.25 -0.55 -1.05
N ASN A 124 3.16 -1.20 -0.66
CA ASN A 124 2.84 -2.58 -1.05
C ASN A 124 1.67 -2.57 -2.03
N ARG A 125 1.45 -3.70 -2.68
CA ARG A 125 0.39 -3.86 -3.68
C ARG A 125 -0.45 -5.09 -3.38
N ASN A 126 -1.79 -4.96 -3.56
CA ASN A 126 -2.77 -6.06 -3.43
C ASN A 126 -2.68 -6.75 -2.06
N ILE A 127 -2.77 -5.95 -0.99
CA ILE A 127 -2.65 -6.42 0.38
C ILE A 127 -3.96 -6.30 1.15
N LEU A 128 -4.21 -7.28 2.02
CA LEU A 128 -5.29 -7.27 3.00
C LEU A 128 -4.71 -7.06 4.40
N VAL A 129 -5.23 -6.09 5.12
CA VAL A 129 -4.80 -5.79 6.49
C VAL A 129 -5.93 -6.05 7.48
N TYR A 130 -5.71 -6.99 8.38
CA TYR A 130 -6.56 -7.23 9.54
C TYR A 130 -6.06 -6.42 10.74
N LEU A 131 -6.87 -5.49 11.20
CA LEU A 131 -6.55 -4.65 12.36
C LEU A 131 -6.86 -5.37 13.67
N SER A 132 -5.95 -5.28 14.65
CA SER A 132 -6.10 -5.84 16.00
C SER A 132 -6.48 -7.32 16.02
N TYR A 133 -5.89 -8.09 15.16
CA TYR A 133 -6.20 -9.51 15.00
C TYR A 133 -4.95 -10.38 15.09
N ASN A 134 -5.06 -11.44 15.87
CA ASN A 134 -4.09 -12.53 15.91
C ASN A 134 -4.79 -13.84 15.54
N PRO A 135 -4.49 -14.44 14.37
CA PRO A 135 -5.16 -15.65 13.90
C PRO A 135 -4.95 -16.87 14.81
N ALA A 136 -3.90 -16.89 15.64
CA ALA A 136 -3.62 -17.99 16.54
C ALA A 136 -4.48 -18.00 17.81
N GLY A 137 -5.18 -16.92 18.15
CA GLY A 137 -5.86 -16.82 19.42
C GLY A 137 -7.18 -16.08 19.47
N ASN A 138 -7.65 -15.45 18.39
CA ASN A 138 -8.86 -14.59 18.38
C ASN A 138 -8.91 -13.60 19.56
N ILE A 139 -7.76 -13.11 19.99
CA ILE A 139 -7.65 -12.21 21.13
C ILE A 139 -7.77 -10.78 20.62
N ALA A 140 -8.73 -10.05 21.17
CA ALA A 140 -8.81 -8.61 20.99
C ALA A 140 -7.56 -7.94 21.58
N LEU A 141 -6.86 -7.18 20.77
CA LEU A 141 -5.66 -6.46 21.18
C LEU A 141 -5.84 -4.98 20.88
N ASN A 142 -5.64 -4.15 21.90
CA ASN A 142 -5.54 -2.72 21.64
C ASN A 142 -4.27 -2.43 20.85
N THR A 143 -4.42 -1.70 19.75
CA THR A 143 -3.30 -1.27 18.92
C THR A 143 -3.32 0.23 18.70
N SER A 144 -2.15 0.82 18.50
CA SER A 144 -2.01 2.26 18.31
C SER A 144 -0.92 2.62 17.30
N ASN A 145 -1.03 3.82 16.74
CA ASN A 145 -0.04 4.40 15.82
C ASN A 145 0.23 3.53 14.60
N LEU A 146 -0.83 3.04 13.97
CA LEU A 146 -0.73 2.27 12.73
C LEU A 146 -0.68 3.22 11.53
N GLN A 147 0.27 3.02 10.63
CA GLN A 147 0.45 3.81 9.42
C GLN A 147 0.36 2.91 8.19
N LEU A 148 -0.64 3.18 7.36
CA LEU A 148 -0.89 2.47 6.11
C LEU A 148 -0.81 3.48 4.97
N ASN A 149 0.36 3.58 4.31
CA ASN A 149 0.64 4.69 3.40
C ASN A 149 1.15 4.23 2.05
N GLY A 150 0.67 4.84 0.96
CA GLY A 150 1.22 4.61 -0.37
C GLY A 150 1.07 3.18 -0.89
N ASN A 151 0.08 2.43 -0.42
CA ASN A 151 -0.22 1.09 -0.91
C ASN A 151 -1.20 1.15 -2.08
N TYR A 152 -1.16 0.14 -2.94
CA TYR A 152 -2.10 0.01 -4.05
C TYR A 152 -2.96 -1.25 -3.88
N LEU A 153 -4.27 -1.14 -4.15
CA LEU A 153 -5.26 -2.19 -3.87
C LEU A 153 -5.21 -2.62 -2.39
N LEU A 154 -5.33 -1.64 -1.51
CA LEU A 154 -5.36 -1.86 -0.07
C LEU A 154 -6.78 -2.21 0.37
N GLU A 155 -6.91 -3.33 1.05
CA GLU A 155 -8.11 -3.72 1.77
C GLU A 155 -7.83 -3.71 3.27
N ILE A 156 -8.74 -3.11 4.03
CA ILE A 156 -8.64 -3.04 5.50
C ILE A 156 -9.90 -3.62 6.09
N VAL A 157 -9.73 -4.59 6.96
CA VAL A 157 -10.82 -5.26 7.67
C VAL A 157 -10.53 -5.29 9.17
N ALA A 158 -11.53 -4.99 9.96
CA ALA A 158 -11.51 -5.20 11.39
C ALA A 158 -12.85 -5.84 11.80
N ASP A 159 -13.05 -7.06 11.39
CA ASP A 159 -14.30 -7.79 11.55
C ASP A 159 -14.37 -8.58 12.86
N TYR A 160 -13.30 -8.63 13.63
CA TYR A 160 -13.24 -9.52 14.77
C TYR A 160 -13.44 -8.79 16.11
N THR A 161 -14.51 -9.11 16.64
CA THR A 161 -15.06 -9.25 17.97
C THR A 161 -14.16 -8.84 19.12
N ASN A 162 -14.77 -8.18 20.08
CA ASN A 162 -14.44 -8.14 21.48
C ASN A 162 -13.82 -6.87 22.04
N GLY A 163 -14.24 -5.70 21.55
CA GLY A 163 -13.97 -4.47 22.29
C GLY A 163 -12.51 -3.98 22.22
N SER A 164 -11.82 -4.23 21.12
CA SER A 164 -10.49 -3.66 20.87
C SER A 164 -10.57 -2.15 20.60
N ALA A 165 -9.57 -1.42 21.04
CA ALA A 165 -9.36 -0.03 20.68
C ALA A 165 -8.18 0.08 19.68
N ILE A 166 -8.44 0.68 18.50
CA ILE A 166 -7.41 1.03 17.54
C ILE A 166 -7.33 2.54 17.48
N THR A 167 -6.24 3.09 18.01
CA THR A 167 -6.08 4.53 18.15
C THR A 167 -4.98 5.07 17.27
N ASN A 168 -5.16 6.31 16.81
CA ASN A 168 -4.18 7.00 15.96
C ASN A 168 -3.84 6.21 14.69
N LEU A 169 -4.90 5.73 13.99
CA LEU A 169 -4.78 5.08 12.69
C LEU A 169 -4.58 6.13 11.60
N THR A 170 -3.51 6.03 10.84
CA THR A 170 -3.22 6.89 9.69
C THR A 170 -3.29 6.09 8.41
N ILE A 171 -4.20 6.45 7.53
CA ILE A 171 -4.37 5.83 6.20
C ILE A 171 -4.22 6.93 5.16
N SER A 172 -3.10 6.95 4.45
CA SER A 172 -2.85 8.05 3.51
C SER A 172 -2.18 7.63 2.21
N ASN A 173 -2.52 8.35 1.15
CA ASN A 173 -1.90 8.18 -0.16
C ASN A 173 -2.02 6.76 -0.73
N ASN A 174 -3.08 6.04 -0.39
CA ASN A 174 -3.33 4.69 -0.89
C ASN A 174 -4.36 4.71 -2.04
N PHE A 175 -4.29 3.68 -2.84
CA PHE A 175 -5.42 3.24 -3.65
C PHE A 175 -6.18 2.17 -2.86
N MET A 176 -7.46 2.45 -2.54
CA MET A 176 -8.26 1.66 -1.61
C MET A 176 -9.36 0.91 -2.34
N ASN A 177 -9.50 -0.38 -2.06
CA ASN A 177 -10.61 -1.20 -2.54
C ASN A 177 -11.70 -1.38 -1.49
N GLN A 178 -11.31 -1.61 -0.24
CA GLN A 178 -12.25 -1.92 0.84
C GLN A 178 -11.79 -1.33 2.17
N PHE A 179 -12.76 -0.87 2.95
CA PHE A 179 -12.57 -0.47 4.34
C PHE A 179 -13.80 -0.89 5.14
N ALA A 180 -13.66 -1.93 5.96
CA ALA A 180 -14.76 -2.48 6.72
C ALA A 180 -14.35 -2.66 8.18
N LEU A 181 -14.89 -1.79 9.04
CA LEU A 181 -14.64 -1.81 10.46
C LEU A 181 -15.85 -2.35 11.22
N SER A 182 -15.59 -3.19 12.22
CA SER A 182 -16.62 -3.73 13.10
C SER A 182 -17.19 -2.67 14.03
N THR A 183 -18.49 -2.69 14.28
CA THR A 183 -19.14 -1.83 15.28
C THR A 183 -18.85 -2.27 16.73
N LEU A 184 -18.19 -3.41 16.93
CA LEU A 184 -17.83 -3.92 18.27
C LEU A 184 -16.56 -3.29 18.83
N ASN A 185 -15.75 -2.65 18.00
CA ASN A 185 -14.49 -2.03 18.36
C ASN A 185 -14.58 -0.50 18.30
N THR A 186 -13.62 0.18 18.92
CA THR A 186 -13.47 1.62 18.81
C THR A 186 -12.26 1.98 17.96
N TYR A 187 -12.41 3.01 17.12
CA TYR A 187 -11.34 3.44 16.21
C TYR A 187 -11.20 4.95 16.26
N SER A 188 -9.98 5.42 16.06
CA SER A 188 -9.75 6.85 15.84
C SER A 188 -8.56 7.08 14.92
N GLY A 189 -8.62 8.13 14.12
CA GLY A 189 -7.50 8.44 13.23
C GLY A 189 -7.80 9.41 12.10
N ASN A 190 -6.92 9.39 11.11
CA ASN A 190 -6.96 10.24 9.94
C ASN A 190 -6.90 9.39 8.66
N ILE A 191 -7.82 9.63 7.75
CA ILE A 191 -7.90 8.98 6.45
C ILE A 191 -7.80 10.06 5.38
N SER A 192 -6.65 10.20 4.74
CA SER A 192 -6.39 11.36 3.90
C SER A 192 -5.64 11.05 2.61
N ASN A 193 -5.94 11.84 1.58
CA ASN A 193 -5.25 11.73 0.29
C ASN A 193 -5.29 10.33 -0.33
N ASN A 194 -6.37 9.57 -0.15
CA ASN A 194 -6.54 8.28 -0.79
C ASN A 194 -7.40 8.41 -2.06
N ILE A 195 -7.26 7.44 -2.95
CA ILE A 195 -8.21 7.19 -4.03
C ILE A 195 -8.98 5.92 -3.69
N TRP A 196 -10.31 6.02 -3.66
CA TRP A 196 -11.23 4.94 -3.42
C TRP A 196 -11.89 4.58 -4.75
N ALA A 197 -11.52 3.43 -5.28
CA ALA A 197 -12.08 2.95 -6.53
C ALA A 197 -12.01 1.42 -6.56
N TYR A 198 -12.87 0.85 -7.38
CA TYR A 198 -12.79 -0.56 -7.68
C TYR A 198 -11.87 -0.77 -8.88
N ASP A 199 -10.77 -1.48 -8.70
CA ASP A 199 -9.85 -1.86 -9.77
C ASP A 199 -9.38 -3.32 -9.57
N ASN A 200 -9.35 -4.09 -10.63
CA ASN A 200 -8.83 -5.46 -10.63
C ASN A 200 -7.47 -5.59 -11.31
N GLU A 201 -6.80 -4.48 -11.59
CA GLU A 201 -5.50 -4.44 -12.28
C GLU A 201 -5.52 -4.99 -13.72
N SER A 202 -6.64 -5.44 -14.23
CA SER A 202 -6.71 -5.99 -15.58
C SER A 202 -6.67 -4.87 -16.64
N PRO A 203 -5.71 -4.88 -17.55
CA PRO A 203 -5.64 -3.90 -18.63
C PRO A 203 -6.71 -4.12 -19.71
N THR A 204 -7.39 -5.24 -19.71
CA THR A 204 -8.37 -5.64 -20.73
C THR A 204 -9.80 -5.48 -20.29
N THR A 205 -10.06 -5.29 -19.01
CA THR A 205 -11.40 -5.09 -18.47
C THR A 205 -11.56 -3.67 -17.96
N THR A 206 -12.57 -2.98 -18.44
CA THR A 206 -13.04 -1.75 -17.83
C THR A 206 -13.65 -2.11 -16.49
N ASN A 207 -12.96 -1.77 -15.42
CA ASN A 207 -13.39 -1.98 -14.05
C ASN A 207 -13.79 -3.41 -13.67
N GLY A 208 -12.84 -4.12 -13.18
CA GLY A 208 -12.93 -5.15 -12.19
C GLY A 208 -13.83 -6.33 -12.48
N GLY A 209 -13.30 -7.34 -13.05
CA GLY A 209 -13.93 -8.64 -13.11
C GLY A 209 -13.61 -9.56 -11.94
N SER A 210 -13.58 -9.11 -10.70
CA SER A 210 -13.59 -10.07 -9.60
C SER A 210 -15.02 -10.38 -9.17
N THR A 211 -15.39 -11.64 -9.26
CA THR A 211 -16.71 -12.17 -8.95
C THR A 211 -16.92 -12.51 -7.47
N THR A 212 -16.01 -12.14 -6.60
CA THR A 212 -16.03 -12.58 -5.19
C THR A 212 -15.80 -11.45 -4.18
N PHE A 213 -16.30 -10.26 -4.45
CA PHE A 213 -16.45 -9.31 -3.35
C PHE A 213 -17.78 -9.55 -2.65
N SER A 214 -17.73 -9.59 -1.33
CA SER A 214 -18.94 -9.63 -0.51
C SER A 214 -19.84 -8.47 -0.95
N THR A 215 -21.12 -8.64 -0.89
CA THR A 215 -22.18 -7.72 -1.30
C THR A 215 -22.13 -6.33 -0.62
N ASN A 216 -21.04 -6.01 0.09
CA ASN A 216 -20.81 -4.80 0.85
C ASN A 216 -19.44 -4.18 0.50
N ALA A 217 -19.15 -3.96 -0.78
CA ALA A 217 -18.07 -3.06 -1.16
C ALA A 217 -18.44 -1.65 -0.70
N GLY A 218 -18.04 -1.31 0.53
CA GLY A 218 -18.39 -0.06 1.17
C GLY A 218 -17.24 0.49 1.98
N ILE A 219 -17.39 1.71 2.38
CA ILE A 219 -16.57 2.34 3.42
C ILE A 219 -17.39 2.27 4.69
N ASP A 220 -17.14 1.26 5.52
CA ASP A 220 -17.79 1.09 6.83
C ASP A 220 -16.83 1.54 7.94
N PHE A 221 -17.20 2.59 8.64
CA PHE A 221 -16.39 3.19 9.70
C PHE A 221 -16.60 2.53 11.08
N GLY A 222 -17.54 1.59 11.20
CA GLY A 222 -17.88 0.98 12.50
C GLY A 222 -18.24 2.02 13.55
N ASN A 223 -17.63 1.96 14.74
CA ASN A 223 -17.73 2.99 15.79
C ASN A 223 -16.53 3.97 15.72
N GLY A 224 -16.02 4.26 14.54
CA GLY A 224 -14.82 5.07 14.37
C GLY A 224 -15.07 6.57 14.44
N VAL A 225 -14.12 7.29 15.03
CA VAL A 225 -14.02 8.75 15.00
C VAL A 225 -12.88 9.13 14.08
N PHE A 226 -13.20 9.59 12.89
CA PHE A 226 -12.19 9.87 11.86
C PHE A 226 -12.28 11.28 11.30
N LEU A 227 -11.11 11.81 10.96
CA LEU A 227 -11.00 12.90 10.00
C LEU A 227 -10.76 12.29 8.60
N PHE A 228 -11.75 12.41 7.72
CA PHE A 228 -11.70 11.90 6.36
C PHE A 228 -11.56 13.06 5.38
N GLN A 229 -10.35 13.27 4.84
CA GLN A 229 -10.07 14.48 4.08
C GLN A 229 -9.20 14.29 2.85
N ASN A 230 -9.38 15.16 1.86
CA ASN A 230 -8.58 15.20 0.64
C ASN A 230 -8.61 13.85 -0.14
N ASN A 231 -9.65 13.06 0.00
CA ASN A 231 -9.79 11.79 -0.71
C ASN A 231 -10.58 12.00 -2.02
N ILE A 232 -10.34 11.10 -2.97
CA ILE A 232 -11.12 10.98 -4.20
C ILE A 232 -11.89 9.65 -4.12
N ILE A 233 -13.23 9.71 -4.17
CA ILE A 233 -14.11 8.55 -4.08
C ILE A 233 -14.83 8.38 -5.40
N ILE A 234 -14.57 7.27 -6.09
CA ILE A 234 -15.11 6.98 -7.40
C ILE A 234 -16.16 5.88 -7.27
N SER A 235 -17.39 6.25 -7.46
CA SER A 235 -18.48 5.31 -7.71
C SER A 235 -18.71 5.25 -9.22
N TYR A 236 -18.26 4.20 -9.87
CA TYR A 236 -18.37 4.06 -11.32
C TYR A 236 -19.47 3.06 -11.68
N THR A 237 -20.52 3.53 -12.30
CA THR A 237 -21.54 2.71 -12.95
C THR A 237 -21.26 2.67 -14.45
N GLY A 238 -20.23 1.96 -14.85
CA GLY A 238 -19.95 1.71 -16.27
C GLY A 238 -20.89 0.65 -16.84
N ALA A 239 -21.23 0.72 -18.11
CA ALA A 239 -22.19 -0.12 -18.83
C ALA A 239 -21.84 -1.64 -18.89
N VAL A 240 -20.85 -2.10 -18.16
CA VAL A 240 -20.36 -3.49 -18.18
C VAL A 240 -20.53 -4.18 -16.83
N VAL A 241 -21.05 -3.52 -15.81
CA VAL A 241 -21.23 -4.12 -14.49
C VAL A 241 -22.70 -4.41 -14.28
N SER A 242 -23.02 -5.68 -14.00
CA SER A 242 -24.38 -6.11 -13.71
C SER A 242 -25.00 -5.22 -12.62
N SER A 243 -26.28 -4.95 -12.74
CA SER A 243 -27.10 -3.96 -12.05
C SER A 243 -27.15 -4.01 -10.50
N ASN A 244 -26.23 -4.69 -9.82
CA ASN A 244 -26.31 -4.99 -8.39
C ASN A 244 -25.17 -4.41 -7.53
N TYR A 245 -24.30 -3.56 -8.06
CA TYR A 245 -23.20 -3.01 -7.29
C TYR A 245 -23.40 -1.53 -7.01
N ASN A 246 -23.88 -1.22 -5.81
CA ASN A 246 -23.81 0.12 -5.25
C ASN A 246 -22.37 0.36 -4.77
N TYR A 247 -21.55 0.97 -5.60
CA TYR A 247 -20.15 1.24 -5.28
C TYR A 247 -20.07 2.34 -4.23
N PHE A 248 -19.32 2.06 -3.16
CA PHE A 248 -19.03 2.94 -2.02
C PHE A 248 -20.27 3.55 -1.37
N ALA A 249 -21.07 2.71 -0.73
CA ALA A 249 -21.95 3.17 0.32
C ALA A 249 -21.12 3.47 1.58
N PHE A 250 -21.35 4.62 2.17
CA PHE A 250 -20.82 4.93 3.50
C PHE A 250 -21.74 4.35 4.56
N ALA A 251 -21.18 3.60 5.49
CA ALA A 251 -21.91 3.06 6.63
C ALA A 251 -21.25 3.51 7.95
N ASN A 252 -22.08 3.70 8.99
CA ASN A 252 -21.60 4.07 10.33
C ASN A 252 -20.73 5.34 10.37
N ASP A 253 -21.07 6.33 9.54
CA ASP A 253 -20.28 7.54 9.32
C ASP A 253 -20.66 8.73 10.23
N GLY A 254 -21.54 8.53 11.20
CA GLY A 254 -22.04 9.58 12.08
C GLY A 254 -20.98 10.32 12.92
N ASN A 255 -19.83 9.71 13.18
CA ASN A 255 -18.71 10.30 13.91
C ASN A 255 -17.53 10.69 13.00
N VAL A 256 -17.74 10.73 11.69
CA VAL A 256 -16.71 11.06 10.72
C VAL A 256 -16.87 12.50 10.25
N VAL A 257 -15.76 13.25 10.25
CA VAL A 257 -15.72 14.60 9.68
C VAL A 257 -15.15 14.54 8.27
N PHE A 258 -15.92 14.97 7.27
CA PHE A 258 -15.56 14.90 5.86
C PHE A 258 -15.12 16.27 5.33
N ASN A 259 -13.84 16.45 5.03
CA ASN A 259 -13.32 17.73 4.54
C ASN A 259 -12.61 17.60 3.19
N TYR A 260 -12.94 18.49 2.25
CA TYR A 260 -12.19 18.64 1.00
C TYR A 260 -12.07 17.34 0.18
N ASN A 261 -13.11 16.55 0.13
CA ASN A 261 -13.12 15.32 -0.69
C ASN A 261 -13.77 15.59 -2.05
N LEU A 262 -13.32 14.89 -3.09
CA LEU A 262 -13.99 14.82 -4.37
C LEU A 262 -14.72 13.48 -4.47
N ILE A 263 -16.02 13.52 -4.71
CA ILE A 263 -16.90 12.34 -4.64
C ILE A 263 -17.70 12.26 -5.92
N SER A 264 -17.69 11.10 -6.58
CA SER A 264 -18.62 10.87 -7.68
C SER A 264 -20.06 10.78 -7.15
N GLN A 265 -21.00 11.31 -7.90
CA GLN A 265 -22.40 11.31 -7.53
C GLN A 265 -22.89 9.88 -7.29
N SER A 266 -23.32 9.61 -6.05
CA SER A 266 -23.95 8.36 -5.63
C SER A 266 -25.21 8.65 -4.79
N SER A 267 -26.04 7.65 -4.55
CA SER A 267 -27.33 7.82 -3.87
C SER A 267 -27.24 8.03 -2.35
N ASN A 268 -26.07 7.87 -1.71
CA ASN A 268 -25.91 7.92 -0.25
C ASN A 268 -24.84 8.92 0.19
N LEU A 269 -25.09 10.22 -0.07
CA LEU A 269 -24.13 11.30 0.25
C LEU A 269 -24.58 12.19 1.43
N SER A 270 -25.66 11.85 2.14
CA SER A 270 -26.28 12.77 3.11
C SER A 270 -25.30 13.23 4.20
N ASN A 271 -24.51 12.34 4.78
CA ASN A 271 -23.61 12.72 5.87
C ASN A 271 -22.36 13.47 5.39
N ILE A 272 -21.90 13.21 4.17
CA ILE A 272 -20.75 13.92 3.58
C ILE A 272 -21.06 15.40 3.37
N THR A 273 -22.31 15.71 3.03
CA THR A 273 -22.73 17.11 2.79
C THR A 273 -23.03 17.85 4.08
N THR A 274 -23.34 17.15 5.17
CA THR A 274 -23.76 17.76 6.44
C THR A 274 -22.67 17.79 7.50
N ASN A 275 -21.70 16.87 7.47
CA ASN A 275 -20.70 16.73 8.50
C ASN A 275 -19.26 17.01 7.97
N GLY A 276 -19.05 18.24 7.48
CA GLY A 276 -17.75 18.67 7.00
C GLY A 276 -17.82 19.85 6.02
N THR A 277 -16.69 20.23 5.46
CA THR A 277 -16.56 21.41 4.57
C THR A 277 -15.76 21.12 3.32
N GLY A 278 -16.03 21.87 2.25
CA GLY A 278 -15.21 21.88 1.03
C GLY A 278 -15.29 20.60 0.19
N ASN A 279 -16.26 19.72 0.46
CA ASN A 279 -16.47 18.53 -0.35
C ASN A 279 -17.10 18.91 -1.70
N VAL A 280 -16.63 18.26 -2.77
CA VAL A 280 -17.10 18.49 -4.14
C VAL A 280 -17.71 17.20 -4.68
N VAL A 281 -18.95 17.27 -5.12
CA VAL A 281 -19.65 16.16 -5.79
C VAL A 281 -19.59 16.37 -7.29
N VAL A 282 -19.12 15.38 -8.03
CA VAL A 282 -19.02 15.42 -9.48
C VAL A 282 -19.94 14.35 -10.11
N PRO A 283 -20.60 14.65 -11.25
CA PRO A 283 -21.30 13.63 -12.00
C PRO A 283 -20.39 12.48 -12.40
N VAL A 284 -20.88 11.25 -12.36
CA VAL A 284 -20.11 10.05 -12.77
C VAL A 284 -19.50 10.20 -14.15
N ALA A 285 -20.20 10.82 -15.09
CA ALA A 285 -19.71 11.08 -16.44
C ALA A 285 -18.44 11.97 -16.51
N ASN A 286 -18.16 12.73 -15.45
CA ASN A 286 -17.00 13.62 -15.37
C ASN A 286 -15.78 12.97 -14.70
N ILE A 287 -15.92 11.77 -14.15
CA ILE A 287 -14.82 11.05 -13.49
C ILE A 287 -13.63 10.79 -14.44
N PRO A 288 -13.81 10.41 -15.72
CA PRO A 288 -12.68 10.26 -16.62
C PRO A 288 -11.83 11.54 -16.77
N ALA A 289 -12.40 12.72 -16.61
CA ALA A 289 -11.67 13.98 -16.68
C ALA A 289 -10.86 14.28 -15.40
N VAL A 290 -11.10 13.57 -14.32
CA VAL A 290 -10.32 13.72 -13.07
C VAL A 290 -8.90 13.16 -13.23
N PHE A 291 -8.73 12.12 -14.05
CA PHE A 291 -7.46 11.40 -14.18
C PHE A 291 -6.85 11.54 -15.57
N ALA A 292 -5.53 11.37 -15.64
CA ALA A 292 -4.79 11.49 -16.89
C ALA A 292 -5.06 10.36 -17.87
N ALA A 293 -5.40 9.15 -17.38
CA ALA A 293 -5.50 7.96 -18.23
C ALA A 293 -6.63 6.99 -17.84
N PHE A 294 -7.67 7.47 -17.16
CA PHE A 294 -8.82 6.65 -16.76
C PHE A 294 -9.89 6.61 -17.88
N PRO A 295 -10.65 5.49 -18.10
CA PRO A 295 -10.60 4.24 -17.34
C PRO A 295 -9.48 3.30 -17.72
N LEU A 296 -8.98 3.35 -18.97
CA LEU A 296 -7.93 2.47 -19.47
C LEU A 296 -7.25 3.05 -20.69
N ILE A 297 -5.94 3.20 -20.60
CA ILE A 297 -5.09 3.28 -21.76
C ILE A 297 -4.15 2.08 -21.71
N ALA A 298 -4.17 1.23 -22.74
CA ALA A 298 -3.34 0.02 -22.81
C ALA A 298 -1.83 0.28 -22.64
N SER A 299 -1.41 1.53 -22.75
CA SER A 299 -0.03 1.99 -22.59
C SER A 299 0.32 2.47 -21.17
N SER A 300 -0.65 2.65 -20.29
CA SER A 300 -0.40 3.10 -18.91
C SER A 300 -0.30 1.92 -17.95
N THR A 301 0.49 2.09 -16.89
CA THR A 301 0.52 1.15 -15.78
C THR A 301 -0.75 1.28 -14.93
N PRO A 302 -1.15 0.24 -14.18
CA PRO A 302 -2.36 0.31 -13.38
C PRO A 302 -2.38 1.49 -12.41
N ASP A 303 -1.28 1.76 -11.74
CA ASP A 303 -1.17 2.85 -10.78
C ASP A 303 -1.04 4.23 -11.44
N ALA A 304 -0.35 4.34 -12.58
CA ALA A 304 -0.20 5.62 -13.29
C ALA A 304 -1.51 6.15 -13.88
N ARG A 305 -2.51 5.30 -14.11
CA ARG A 305 -3.85 5.70 -14.59
C ARG A 305 -4.53 6.74 -13.74
N TYR A 306 -4.28 6.68 -12.44
CA TYR A 306 -4.92 7.52 -11.44
C TYR A 306 -4.15 8.80 -11.12
N GLN A 307 -3.09 9.12 -11.87
CA GLN A 307 -2.49 10.46 -11.83
C GLN A 307 -3.53 11.49 -12.28
N LEU A 308 -3.52 12.67 -11.64
CA LEU A 308 -4.49 13.71 -11.96
C LEU A 308 -4.27 14.26 -13.37
N GLY A 309 -5.36 14.44 -14.11
CA GLY A 309 -5.34 15.13 -15.39
C GLY A 309 -5.01 16.63 -15.23
N ALA A 310 -4.44 17.26 -16.26
CA ALA A 310 -4.06 18.67 -16.20
C ALA A 310 -5.22 19.64 -15.91
N SER A 311 -6.46 19.25 -16.27
CA SER A 311 -7.69 20.01 -16.00
C SER A 311 -8.54 19.40 -14.89
N SER A 312 -7.98 18.53 -14.08
CA SER A 312 -8.71 17.82 -13.01
C SER A 312 -9.26 18.78 -11.97
N ALA A 313 -10.53 18.62 -11.61
CA ALA A 313 -11.11 19.34 -10.48
C ALA A 313 -10.37 19.01 -9.17
N ALA A 314 -9.80 17.83 -9.04
CA ALA A 314 -9.06 17.40 -7.85
C ALA A 314 -7.74 18.17 -7.61
N LEU A 315 -7.30 19.01 -8.56
CA LEU A 315 -6.10 19.85 -8.39
C LEU A 315 -6.32 21.01 -7.41
N THR A 316 -7.58 21.39 -7.13
CA THR A 316 -7.91 22.59 -6.34
C THR A 316 -8.95 22.36 -5.24
N VAL A 317 -9.37 21.11 -5.00
CA VAL A 317 -10.39 20.79 -3.99
C VAL A 317 -9.84 20.87 -2.57
N GLY A 318 -8.56 20.58 -2.34
CA GLY A 318 -7.96 20.55 -1.01
C GLY A 318 -7.95 21.92 -0.33
N ALA A 319 -7.72 21.92 0.98
CA ALA A 319 -7.61 23.15 1.76
C ALA A 319 -6.59 24.12 1.14
N GLY A 320 -6.99 25.38 0.96
CA GLY A 320 -6.15 26.37 0.29
C GLY A 320 -5.96 26.12 -1.22
N SER A 321 -6.91 25.47 -1.87
CA SER A 321 -6.87 25.15 -3.30
C SER A 321 -5.69 24.25 -3.70
N THR A 322 -5.41 23.25 -2.88
CA THR A 322 -4.35 22.27 -3.15
C THR A 322 -4.91 21.01 -3.81
N ALA A 323 -4.03 20.23 -4.45
CA ALA A 323 -4.38 18.93 -5.00
C ALA A 323 -4.73 17.92 -3.90
N ILE A 324 -5.58 16.93 -4.26
CA ILE A 324 -6.01 15.84 -3.39
C ILE A 324 -5.79 14.48 -4.05
N GLY A 325 -6.04 13.40 -3.29
CA GLY A 325 -5.86 12.02 -3.77
C GLY A 325 -4.44 11.50 -3.58
N MET A 326 -4.19 10.25 -3.98
CA MET A 326 -2.99 9.51 -3.59
C MET A 326 -1.66 10.11 -4.06
N PHE A 327 -1.67 10.91 -5.12
CA PHE A 327 -0.48 11.60 -5.64
C PHE A 327 -0.26 13.00 -5.03
N ALA A 328 -1.07 13.40 -4.06
CA ALA A 328 -1.01 14.69 -3.40
C ALA A 328 -0.49 14.61 -1.96
N GLY A 329 -0.36 15.77 -1.30
CA GLY A 329 0.07 15.83 0.10
C GLY A 329 1.59 15.75 0.28
N SER A 330 2.03 15.60 1.53
CA SER A 330 3.45 15.64 1.90
C SER A 330 4.21 14.34 1.59
N THR A 331 3.50 13.23 1.48
CA THR A 331 4.08 11.90 1.22
C THR A 331 3.36 11.21 0.06
N PRO A 332 3.43 11.77 -1.16
CA PRO A 332 2.65 11.27 -2.29
C PRO A 332 3.01 9.82 -2.63
N TYR A 333 2.02 9.11 -3.16
CA TYR A 333 2.21 7.76 -3.71
C TYR A 333 3.36 7.73 -4.71
N LYS A 334 4.17 6.69 -4.66
CA LYS A 334 5.25 6.45 -5.63
C LYS A 334 4.85 5.34 -6.59
N LEU A 335 4.97 5.63 -7.89
CA LEU A 335 4.71 4.64 -8.93
C LEU A 335 5.53 3.36 -8.68
N SER A 336 4.95 2.22 -9.05
CA SER A 336 5.53 0.90 -8.81
C SER A 336 5.76 0.58 -7.34
N THR A 337 5.17 1.35 -6.43
CA THR A 337 5.37 1.18 -4.97
C THR A 337 6.84 0.98 -4.58
N VAL A 338 7.77 1.56 -5.36
CA VAL A 338 9.21 1.41 -5.09
C VAL A 338 9.55 1.91 -3.68
N PRO A 339 10.33 1.14 -2.93
CA PRO A 339 10.71 1.50 -1.56
C PRO A 339 11.58 2.77 -1.52
N THR A 340 11.74 3.34 -0.32
CA THR A 340 12.49 4.59 -0.10
C THR A 340 14.00 4.48 -0.28
N ILE A 341 14.51 3.26 -0.45
CA ILE A 341 15.94 3.04 -0.72
C ILE A 341 16.29 3.38 -2.18
N PRO A 342 17.53 3.78 -2.47
CA PRO A 342 17.98 3.99 -3.83
C PRO A 342 17.84 2.71 -4.69
N SER A 343 17.41 2.87 -5.93
CA SER A 343 17.33 1.78 -6.90
C SER A 343 18.35 1.92 -8.03
N ILE A 344 18.84 0.78 -8.53
CA ILE A 344 19.54 0.68 -9.80
C ILE A 344 18.48 0.42 -10.85
N TYR A 345 18.23 1.39 -11.75
CA TYR A 345 17.20 1.25 -12.77
C TYR A 345 17.78 0.89 -14.15
N SER A 346 19.08 1.04 -14.35
CA SER A 346 19.76 0.58 -15.54
C SER A 346 21.13 0.02 -15.21
N LEU A 347 21.42 -1.15 -15.74
CA LEU A 347 22.73 -1.81 -15.64
C LEU A 347 23.05 -2.38 -17.02
N SER A 348 24.14 -1.93 -17.63
CA SER A 348 24.65 -2.49 -18.86
C SER A 348 26.12 -2.87 -18.73
N CYS A 349 26.42 -4.04 -19.25
CA CYS A 349 27.75 -4.60 -19.30
C CYS A 349 27.95 -5.25 -20.69
N PRO A 350 29.09 -5.11 -21.33
CA PRO A 350 29.35 -5.79 -22.60
C PRO A 350 29.17 -7.31 -22.44
N GLN A 351 28.42 -7.91 -23.37
CA GLN A 351 28.27 -9.36 -23.43
C GLN A 351 29.28 -9.89 -24.44
N GLY A 352 30.18 -10.77 -24.01
CA GLY A 352 31.14 -11.42 -24.87
C GLY A 352 32.40 -11.89 -24.13
N ASN A 353 33.21 -12.68 -24.80
CA ASN A 353 34.53 -13.07 -24.32
C ASN A 353 35.46 -11.85 -24.42
N ASN A 354 35.70 -11.18 -23.34
CA ASN A 354 36.71 -10.14 -23.29
C ASN A 354 38.08 -10.80 -23.21
N PRO A 355 39.08 -10.40 -24.02
CA PRO A 355 40.44 -10.90 -23.93
C PRO A 355 41.01 -10.62 -22.52
N SER A 356 41.82 -11.53 -22.06
CA SER A 356 42.53 -11.34 -20.78
C SER A 356 43.30 -10.01 -20.78
N GLY A 357 43.08 -9.17 -19.77
CA GLY A 357 43.68 -7.86 -19.63
C GLY A 357 42.92 -6.69 -20.28
N SER A 358 41.76 -6.94 -20.92
CA SER A 358 40.89 -5.85 -21.42
C SER A 358 40.09 -5.21 -20.29
N THR A 359 39.85 -3.90 -20.42
CA THR A 359 38.97 -3.15 -19.51
C THR A 359 37.51 -3.44 -19.89
N ILE A 360 36.69 -3.81 -18.90
CA ILE A 360 35.25 -3.96 -19.06
C ILE A 360 34.59 -2.67 -18.59
N GLN A 361 33.82 -2.02 -19.45
CA GLN A 361 33.03 -0.86 -19.06
C GLN A 361 31.65 -1.32 -18.57
N ILE A 362 31.33 -1.01 -17.32
CA ILE A 362 30.01 -1.24 -16.72
C ILE A 362 29.35 0.12 -16.52
N ASN A 363 28.17 0.30 -17.12
CA ASN A 363 27.36 1.50 -16.90
C ASN A 363 26.26 1.19 -15.90
N VAL A 364 26.16 1.98 -14.84
CA VAL A 364 25.15 1.86 -13.78
C VAL A 364 24.43 3.19 -13.65
N SER A 365 23.11 3.17 -13.72
CA SER A 365 22.28 4.32 -13.44
C SER A 365 21.46 4.08 -12.19
N THR A 366 21.50 5.04 -11.27
CA THR A 366 20.81 4.96 -9.96
C THR A 366 19.97 6.19 -9.73
N ARG A 367 18.95 6.07 -8.87
CA ARG A 367 18.16 7.20 -8.38
C ARG A 367 17.73 6.99 -6.94
N GLY A 368 17.47 8.10 -6.21
CA GLY A 368 16.79 8.08 -4.93
C GLY A 368 15.27 7.96 -5.12
N ASN A 369 14.59 7.28 -4.20
CA ASN A 369 13.14 7.05 -4.23
C ASN A 369 12.42 7.71 -3.04
N ASN A 370 12.97 8.80 -2.53
CA ASN A 370 12.40 9.55 -1.39
C ASN A 370 11.18 10.38 -1.78
#